data_90981a9fa2ba7a506fbd3a205d58392a
#
_entry.id   90981a9fa2ba7a506fbd3a205d58392a
#
_cell.length_a   1.000
_cell.length_b   1.000
_cell.length_c   1.000
_cell.angle_alpha   90.00
_cell.angle_beta   90.00
_cell.angle_gamma   90.00
#
_symmetry.space_group_name_H-M   'P 1'
#
loop_
_entity.id
_entity.type
_entity.pdbx_description
1 polymer ?
#
loop_
_entity_poly.entity_id
_entity_poly.type
_entity_poly.pdbx_seq_one_letter_code
_entity_poly.pdbx_strand_id
1 'polypeptide(L)'
;MMALPQPTGSQSKARNPGGRASMIILCADDYAMTEGISRAIGELAAAQRLSATSVMVTSPHWPAAAPRLRAHRGHLSIGLHLNLTLGVPVGPMPRLAPAGTFPGARALAMRAFLGVLDAGEVRGEIERQLDRFEMGLHFPPDHVDGHQHMHVLPRVRAALLQALQRRYRGRPPLLRNPADRPAAIRARGVAVPKALSVGALAVGFARAAHRRGLPVNDSFAGFSDFDVEAPYADELRSAWLEPGRRHLVMCHPGHPDAELARLDPVVARRRMEYDALMRDPDLPARIWRPSRSADGPAVHWQDLRD
;
A
#
# COMPACT_ATOMS: atom_id res chain seq x y z
N MET A 1 -15.70 -13.66 -59.88
CA MET A 1 -15.64 -14.06 -58.46
C MET A 1 -14.34 -13.53 -57.90
N MET A 2 -14.34 -12.29 -57.39
CA MET A 2 -13.19 -11.60 -56.87
C MET A 2 -13.11 -11.83 -55.36
N ALA A 3 -12.01 -12.37 -54.89
CA ALA A 3 -11.77 -12.57 -53.44
C ALA A 3 -11.35 -11.26 -52.80
N LEU A 4 -12.04 -10.92 -51.69
CA LEU A 4 -11.70 -9.77 -50.84
C LEU A 4 -10.47 -10.10 -49.98
N PRO A 5 -9.56 -9.14 -49.74
CA PRO A 5 -8.40 -9.33 -48.86
C PRO A 5 -8.81 -9.31 -47.40
N GLN A 6 -8.28 -10.23 -46.59
CA GLN A 6 -8.40 -10.31 -45.15
C GLN A 6 -7.57 -9.19 -44.47
N PRO A 7 -8.04 -8.58 -43.38
CA PRO A 7 -7.27 -7.60 -42.67
C PRO A 7 -6.17 -8.29 -41.83
N THR A 8 -4.91 -8.04 -42.16
CA THR A 8 -3.76 -8.39 -41.33
C THR A 8 -3.75 -7.53 -40.08
N GLY A 9 -4.19 -8.09 -38.97
CA GLY A 9 -4.08 -7.47 -37.66
C GLY A 9 -2.63 -7.39 -37.19
N SER A 10 -2.01 -6.25 -37.37
CA SER A 10 -0.73 -5.90 -36.75
C SER A 10 -0.91 -5.74 -35.24
N GLN A 11 -0.63 -6.80 -34.48
CA GLN A 11 -0.39 -6.67 -33.05
C GLN A 11 0.97 -6.00 -32.85
N SER A 12 0.95 -4.71 -32.61
CA SER A 12 2.10 -3.93 -32.15
C SER A 12 2.46 -4.40 -30.75
N LYS A 13 3.38 -5.39 -30.66
CA LYS A 13 4.10 -5.69 -29.43
C LYS A 13 5.01 -4.50 -29.15
N ALA A 14 4.65 -3.66 -28.20
CA ALA A 14 5.56 -2.70 -27.60
C ALA A 14 6.69 -3.46 -26.89
N ARG A 15 7.73 -3.79 -27.65
CA ARG A 15 9.00 -4.33 -27.14
C ARG A 15 9.80 -3.16 -26.59
N ASN A 16 9.96 -3.10 -25.28
CA ASN A 16 11.03 -2.33 -24.66
C ASN A 16 12.36 -3.01 -25.02
N PRO A 17 13.30 -2.38 -25.70
CA PRO A 17 14.55 -3.02 -26.08
C PRO A 17 15.44 -3.12 -24.84
N GLY A 18 15.59 -4.34 -24.30
CA GLY A 18 16.67 -4.70 -23.37
C GLY A 18 16.39 -4.60 -21.89
N GLY A 19 15.16 -4.82 -21.39
CA GLY A 19 14.87 -4.85 -19.96
C GLY A 19 14.09 -6.11 -19.56
N ARG A 20 14.49 -6.80 -18.49
CA ARG A 20 13.63 -7.72 -17.75
C ARG A 20 12.28 -7.03 -17.52
N ALA A 21 11.17 -7.74 -17.70
CA ALA A 21 9.84 -7.20 -17.43
C ALA A 21 9.82 -6.63 -16.01
N SER A 22 9.42 -5.35 -15.88
CA SER A 22 9.30 -4.70 -14.57
C SER A 22 8.32 -5.50 -13.73
N MET A 23 8.79 -6.08 -12.63
CA MET A 23 7.92 -6.84 -11.73
C MET A 23 7.14 -5.86 -10.86
N ILE A 24 5.87 -6.13 -10.70
CA ILE A 24 4.93 -5.26 -9.99
C ILE A 24 4.77 -5.73 -8.56
N ILE A 25 4.87 -4.81 -7.64
CA ILE A 25 4.57 -5.05 -6.22
C ILE A 25 3.09 -4.75 -6.00
N LEU A 26 2.26 -5.78 -5.97
CA LEU A 26 0.83 -5.63 -5.67
C LEU A 26 0.63 -5.71 -4.17
N CYS A 27 0.21 -4.60 -3.55
CA CYS A 27 0.03 -4.46 -2.11
C CYS A 27 -1.45 -4.29 -1.74
N ALA A 28 -1.98 -5.21 -0.95
CA ALA A 28 -3.31 -5.09 -0.37
C ALA A 28 -3.24 -4.31 0.95
N ASP A 29 -3.98 -3.23 1.04
CA ASP A 29 -4.04 -2.35 2.20
C ASP A 29 -5.11 -2.81 3.21
N ASP A 30 -5.07 -2.23 4.41
CA ASP A 30 -6.09 -2.33 5.47
C ASP A 30 -6.22 -3.72 6.14
N TYR A 31 -5.23 -4.62 6.07
CA TYR A 31 -5.31 -5.88 6.82
C TYR A 31 -5.54 -5.61 8.32
N ALA A 32 -6.39 -6.38 8.93
CA ALA A 32 -6.91 -6.22 10.29
C ALA A 32 -7.91 -5.07 10.51
N MET A 33 -8.26 -4.27 9.51
CA MET A 33 -9.29 -3.23 9.66
C MET A 33 -10.64 -3.84 10.08
N THR A 34 -11.05 -4.93 9.40
CA THR A 34 -12.17 -5.81 9.81
C THR A 34 -11.81 -7.28 9.59
N GLU A 35 -12.63 -8.18 10.12
CA GLU A 35 -12.45 -9.63 9.89
C GLU A 35 -12.65 -9.98 8.42
N GLY A 36 -13.63 -9.37 7.75
CA GLY A 36 -13.90 -9.59 6.32
C GLY A 36 -12.72 -9.22 5.43
N ILE A 37 -12.06 -8.08 5.70
CA ILE A 37 -10.86 -7.67 4.97
C ILE A 37 -9.69 -8.63 5.24
N SER A 38 -9.46 -8.98 6.51
CA SER A 38 -8.38 -9.88 6.90
C SER A 38 -8.50 -11.25 6.24
N ARG A 39 -9.73 -11.79 6.18
CA ARG A 39 -10.03 -13.06 5.52
C ARG A 39 -9.76 -13.00 4.02
N ALA A 40 -10.26 -11.99 3.33
CA ALA A 40 -10.06 -11.83 1.88
C ALA A 40 -8.57 -11.72 1.52
N ILE A 41 -7.81 -10.91 2.26
CA ILE A 41 -6.36 -10.76 2.06
C ILE A 41 -5.63 -12.08 2.36
N GLY A 42 -6.02 -12.80 3.42
CA GLY A 42 -5.46 -14.12 3.75
C GLY A 42 -5.70 -15.16 2.66
N GLU A 43 -6.89 -15.20 2.06
CA GLU A 43 -7.24 -16.09 0.94
C GLU A 43 -6.41 -15.75 -0.31
N LEU A 44 -6.27 -14.47 -0.66
CA LEU A 44 -5.42 -14.00 -1.77
C LEU A 44 -3.93 -14.33 -1.53
N ALA A 45 -3.46 -14.17 -0.30
CA ALA A 45 -2.08 -14.51 0.08
C ALA A 45 -1.83 -16.02 -0.04
N ALA A 46 -2.75 -16.85 0.45
CA ALA A 46 -2.67 -18.31 0.32
C ALA A 46 -2.66 -18.77 -1.14
N ALA A 47 -3.46 -18.11 -2.00
CA ALA A 47 -3.50 -18.32 -3.44
C ALA A 47 -2.32 -17.66 -4.19
N GLN A 48 -1.38 -17.01 -3.48
CA GLN A 48 -0.23 -16.29 -4.05
C GLN A 48 -0.61 -15.21 -5.08
N ARG A 49 -1.69 -14.48 -4.79
CA ARG A 49 -2.24 -13.40 -5.63
C ARG A 49 -1.77 -12.01 -5.21
N LEU A 50 -0.91 -11.90 -4.20
CA LEU A 50 -0.38 -10.66 -3.67
C LEU A 50 1.14 -10.73 -3.54
N SER A 51 1.78 -9.58 -3.69
CA SER A 51 3.19 -9.36 -3.35
C SER A 51 3.37 -8.95 -1.90
N ALA A 52 2.42 -8.14 -1.42
CA ALA A 52 2.53 -7.46 -0.14
C ALA A 52 1.14 -7.21 0.48
N THR A 53 1.14 -6.98 1.78
CA THR A 53 0.00 -6.39 2.50
C THR A 53 0.50 -5.47 3.60
N SER A 54 -0.25 -4.40 3.88
CA SER A 54 0.03 -3.52 5.01
C SER A 54 -1.08 -3.60 6.06
N VAL A 55 -0.68 -3.59 7.35
CA VAL A 55 -1.54 -3.96 8.47
C VAL A 55 -1.86 -2.79 9.40
N MET A 56 -3.11 -2.71 9.82
CA MET A 56 -3.61 -1.71 10.78
C MET A 56 -3.52 -2.24 12.21
N VAL A 57 -2.38 -2.03 12.85
CA VAL A 57 -2.14 -2.51 14.23
C VAL A 57 -2.98 -1.80 15.29
N THR A 58 -3.62 -0.68 14.97
CA THR A 58 -4.52 0.06 15.86
C THR A 58 -5.90 -0.60 15.97
N SER A 59 -6.23 -1.50 15.05
CA SER A 59 -7.50 -2.21 15.04
C SER A 59 -7.64 -3.16 16.23
N PRO A 60 -8.85 -3.32 16.79
CA PRO A 60 -9.14 -4.34 17.79
C PRO A 60 -8.98 -5.77 17.24
N HIS A 61 -9.06 -5.99 15.94
CA HIS A 61 -8.87 -7.30 15.30
C HIS A 61 -7.40 -7.72 15.21
N TRP A 62 -6.45 -6.79 15.38
CA TRP A 62 -5.03 -7.05 15.20
C TRP A 62 -4.49 -8.24 16.01
N PRO A 63 -4.78 -8.40 17.31
CA PRO A 63 -4.25 -9.52 18.10
C PRO A 63 -4.62 -10.89 17.54
N ALA A 64 -5.84 -11.06 17.02
CA ALA A 64 -6.31 -12.30 16.42
C ALA A 64 -5.84 -12.48 14.96
N ALA A 65 -5.63 -11.38 14.24
CA ALA A 65 -5.22 -11.37 12.84
C ALA A 65 -3.71 -11.62 12.65
N ALA A 66 -2.86 -11.15 13.56
CA ALA A 66 -1.42 -11.23 13.45
C ALA A 66 -0.86 -12.67 13.32
N PRO A 67 -1.28 -13.66 14.13
CA PRO A 67 -0.77 -15.04 13.97
C PRO A 67 -1.13 -15.64 12.61
N ARG A 68 -2.32 -15.38 12.10
CA ARG A 68 -2.78 -15.87 10.79
C ARG A 68 -1.93 -15.28 9.66
N LEU A 69 -1.65 -13.99 9.71
CA LEU A 69 -0.83 -13.32 8.71
C LEU A 69 0.64 -13.78 8.75
N ARG A 70 1.18 -14.02 9.92
CA ARG A 70 2.55 -14.51 10.12
C ARG A 70 2.84 -15.79 9.34
N ALA A 71 1.85 -16.68 9.17
CA ALA A 71 1.97 -17.91 8.40
C ALA A 71 2.34 -17.66 6.92
N HIS A 72 2.02 -16.48 6.37
CA HIS A 72 2.32 -16.12 4.97
C HIS A 72 3.68 -15.42 4.78
N ARG A 73 4.48 -15.26 5.84
CA ARG A 73 5.77 -14.52 5.77
C ARG A 73 6.72 -15.05 4.70
N GLY A 74 6.67 -16.32 4.36
CA GLY A 74 7.56 -16.95 3.38
C GLY A 74 7.42 -16.40 1.96
N HIS A 75 6.23 -15.95 1.58
CA HIS A 75 5.88 -15.55 0.21
C HIS A 75 5.11 -14.23 0.11
N LEU A 76 4.94 -13.53 1.22
CA LEU A 76 4.25 -12.23 1.30
C LEU A 76 5.12 -11.21 2.03
N SER A 77 5.28 -10.04 1.46
CA SER A 77 5.85 -8.88 2.16
C SER A 77 4.82 -8.29 3.11
N ILE A 78 5.16 -8.14 4.39
CA ILE A 78 4.23 -7.65 5.40
C ILE A 78 4.74 -6.32 5.95
N GLY A 79 3.93 -5.27 5.81
CA GLY A 79 4.27 -3.90 6.21
C GLY A 79 3.33 -3.30 7.22
N LEU A 80 3.74 -2.19 7.83
CA LEU A 80 2.90 -1.39 8.71
C LEU A 80 2.07 -0.39 7.89
N HIS A 81 0.74 -0.44 8.02
CA HIS A 81 -0.19 0.59 7.57
C HIS A 81 -0.39 1.60 8.68
N LEU A 82 0.49 2.61 8.74
CA LEU A 82 0.44 3.64 9.77
C LEU A 82 -0.92 4.33 9.77
N ASN A 83 -1.63 4.26 10.88
CA ASN A 83 -2.95 4.84 11.03
C ASN A 83 -2.96 6.00 12.03
N LEU A 84 -3.51 7.13 11.60
CA LEU A 84 -3.70 8.35 12.40
C LEU A 84 -5.09 8.98 12.14
N THR A 85 -6.00 8.24 11.47
CA THR A 85 -7.27 8.81 10.99
C THR A 85 -8.50 7.97 11.27
N LEU A 86 -8.34 6.72 11.71
CA LEU A 86 -9.46 5.81 11.94
C LEU A 86 -9.36 5.11 13.30
N GLY A 87 -10.45 5.10 14.06
CA GLY A 87 -10.53 4.42 15.36
C GLY A 87 -9.74 5.11 16.45
N VAL A 88 -9.07 4.35 17.32
CA VAL A 88 -8.40 4.84 18.53
C VAL A 88 -6.87 4.70 18.41
N PRO A 89 -6.08 5.65 18.96
CA PRO A 89 -4.64 5.50 19.04
C PRO A 89 -4.21 4.35 19.97
N VAL A 90 -3.00 3.83 19.75
CA VAL A 90 -2.42 2.79 20.64
C VAL A 90 -2.14 3.35 22.04
N GLY A 91 -1.83 4.62 22.13
CA GLY A 91 -1.61 5.27 23.42
C GLY A 91 -2.16 6.70 23.48
N PRO A 92 -2.04 7.38 24.62
CA PRO A 92 -2.64 8.70 24.81
C PRO A 92 -2.12 9.73 23.80
N MET A 93 -3.06 10.48 23.20
CA MET A 93 -2.79 11.60 22.29
C MET A 93 -3.72 12.78 22.63
N PRO A 94 -3.56 13.43 23.78
CA PRO A 94 -4.53 14.40 24.31
C PRO A 94 -4.73 15.64 23.41
N ARG A 95 -3.77 15.98 22.55
CA ARG A 95 -3.89 17.09 21.59
C ARG A 95 -4.47 16.67 20.24
N LEU A 96 -4.08 15.50 19.73
CA LEU A 96 -4.56 15.03 18.43
C LEU A 96 -5.91 14.31 18.55
N ALA A 97 -6.07 13.48 19.56
CA ALA A 97 -7.25 12.64 19.81
C ALA A 97 -7.83 12.88 21.22
N PRO A 98 -8.28 14.11 21.56
CA PRO A 98 -8.74 14.46 22.91
C PRO A 98 -9.99 13.68 23.35
N ALA A 99 -10.80 13.22 22.38
CA ALA A 99 -11.96 12.36 22.63
C ALA A 99 -11.62 10.86 22.61
N GLY A 100 -10.34 10.49 22.60
CA GLY A 100 -9.89 9.10 22.54
C GLY A 100 -9.94 8.48 21.13
N THR A 101 -10.39 9.21 20.11
CA THR A 101 -10.45 8.74 18.71
C THR A 101 -9.65 9.65 17.81
N PHE A 102 -9.05 9.07 16.77
CA PHE A 102 -8.33 9.84 15.76
C PHE A 102 -9.24 10.82 15.03
N PRO A 103 -8.71 11.97 14.58
CA PRO A 103 -9.43 12.85 13.66
C PRO A 103 -9.55 12.19 12.29
N GLY A 104 -10.58 12.53 11.52
CA GLY A 104 -10.63 12.10 10.11
C GLY A 104 -9.49 12.71 9.28
N ALA A 105 -9.22 12.13 8.12
CA ALA A 105 -8.11 12.49 7.22
C ALA A 105 -8.02 13.99 6.91
N ARG A 106 -9.16 14.63 6.63
CA ARG A 106 -9.22 16.07 6.32
C ARG A 106 -8.75 16.93 7.50
N ALA A 107 -9.20 16.59 8.72
CA ALA A 107 -8.82 17.33 9.92
C ALA A 107 -7.33 17.14 10.25
N LEU A 108 -6.82 15.91 10.10
CA LEU A 108 -5.39 15.64 10.27
C LEU A 108 -4.54 16.41 9.26
N ALA A 109 -4.91 16.38 7.97
CA ALA A 109 -4.20 17.11 6.91
C ALA A 109 -4.18 18.63 7.19
N MET A 110 -5.32 19.21 7.53
CA MET A 110 -5.41 20.63 7.90
C MET A 110 -4.46 20.98 9.06
N ARG A 111 -4.47 20.19 10.14
CA ARG A 111 -3.58 20.39 11.29
C ARG A 111 -2.11 20.24 10.92
N ALA A 112 -1.78 19.31 10.03
CA ALA A 112 -0.43 19.10 9.55
C ALA A 112 0.10 20.33 8.77
N PHE A 113 -0.71 20.89 7.86
CA PHE A 113 -0.33 22.07 7.07
C PHE A 113 -0.30 23.35 7.89
N LEU A 114 -1.19 23.51 8.86
CA LEU A 114 -1.14 24.63 9.82
C LEU A 114 0.02 24.50 10.82
N GLY A 115 0.74 23.37 10.83
CA GLY A 115 1.86 23.19 11.73
C GLY A 115 1.47 23.04 13.20
N VAL A 116 0.22 22.70 13.52
CA VAL A 116 -0.30 22.57 14.90
C VAL A 116 -0.29 21.13 15.45
N LEU A 117 0.19 20.15 14.65
CA LEU A 117 0.39 18.80 15.16
C LEU A 117 1.48 18.78 16.23
N ASP A 118 1.24 18.14 17.35
CA ASP A 118 2.25 17.89 18.35
C ASP A 118 3.22 16.80 17.87
N ALA A 119 4.48 17.17 17.67
CA ALA A 119 5.48 16.26 17.15
C ALA A 119 5.84 15.12 18.12
N GLY A 120 5.67 15.35 19.43
CA GLY A 120 5.88 14.34 20.47
C GLY A 120 4.81 13.27 20.43
N GLU A 121 3.52 13.68 20.37
CA GLU A 121 2.40 12.74 20.25
C GLU A 121 2.48 11.91 19.00
N VAL A 122 2.72 12.56 17.83
CA VAL A 122 2.82 11.85 16.55
C VAL A 122 3.98 10.84 16.57
N ARG A 123 5.16 11.25 17.06
CA ARG A 123 6.31 10.34 17.17
C ARG A 123 6.02 9.20 18.14
N GLY A 124 5.47 9.48 19.31
CA GLY A 124 5.13 8.46 20.29
C GLY A 124 4.14 7.43 19.73
N GLU A 125 3.16 7.87 18.97
CA GLU A 125 2.18 6.95 18.36
C GLU A 125 2.81 6.10 17.26
N ILE A 126 3.67 6.67 16.41
CA ILE A 126 4.41 5.91 15.40
C ILE A 126 5.25 4.81 16.06
N GLU A 127 5.99 5.11 17.11
CA GLU A 127 6.80 4.11 17.83
C GLU A 127 5.91 3.02 18.44
N ARG A 128 4.79 3.37 19.09
CA ARG A 128 3.84 2.39 19.62
C ARG A 128 3.23 1.49 18.55
N GLN A 129 2.93 2.02 17.36
CA GLN A 129 2.43 1.20 16.26
C GLN A 129 3.50 0.25 15.72
N LEU A 130 4.77 0.69 15.64
CA LEU A 130 5.90 -0.16 15.28
C LEU A 130 6.12 -1.26 16.34
N ASP A 131 6.06 -0.93 17.64
CA ASP A 131 6.16 -1.89 18.73
C ASP A 131 5.04 -2.94 18.63
N ARG A 132 3.80 -2.50 18.42
CA ARG A 132 2.64 -3.38 18.31
C ARG A 132 2.70 -4.30 17.08
N PHE A 133 3.27 -3.81 15.98
CA PHE A 133 3.55 -4.60 14.79
C PHE A 133 4.56 -5.73 15.11
N GLU A 134 5.70 -5.38 15.70
CA GLU A 134 6.76 -6.35 16.02
C GLU A 134 6.35 -7.33 17.11
N MET A 135 5.58 -6.89 18.10
CA MET A 135 5.00 -7.78 19.13
C MET A 135 4.05 -8.82 18.52
N GLY A 136 3.23 -8.42 17.54
CA GLY A 136 2.28 -9.32 16.90
C GLY A 136 2.91 -10.29 15.90
N LEU A 137 3.92 -9.85 15.18
CA LEU A 137 4.52 -10.62 14.09
C LEU A 137 5.87 -11.25 14.41
N HIS A 138 6.58 -10.75 15.44
CA HIS A 138 7.93 -11.17 15.86
C HIS A 138 9.03 -10.89 14.81
N PHE A 139 8.82 -9.90 13.95
CA PHE A 139 9.80 -9.40 12.99
C PHE A 139 9.51 -7.93 12.63
N PRO A 140 10.52 -7.19 12.15
CA PRO A 140 10.32 -5.81 11.70
C PRO A 140 9.49 -5.76 10.42
N PRO A 141 8.82 -4.62 10.12
CA PRO A 141 8.08 -4.45 8.88
C PRO A 141 9.00 -4.50 7.66
N ASP A 142 8.58 -5.20 6.60
CA ASP A 142 9.29 -5.21 5.32
C ASP A 142 9.10 -3.87 4.58
N HIS A 143 7.95 -3.23 4.77
CA HIS A 143 7.63 -1.91 4.24
C HIS A 143 6.76 -1.12 5.22
N VAL A 144 6.66 0.19 4.99
CA VAL A 144 5.77 1.08 5.75
C VAL A 144 5.07 2.01 4.78
N ASP A 145 3.79 2.15 4.98
CA ASP A 145 2.93 3.10 4.29
C ASP A 145 1.97 3.77 5.29
N GLY A 146 0.82 4.27 4.86
CA GLY A 146 -0.11 4.87 5.79
C GLY A 146 -1.51 4.97 5.23
N HIS A 147 -2.47 4.70 6.10
CA HIS A 147 -3.89 4.81 5.81
C HIS A 147 -4.20 6.20 5.26
N GLN A 148 -4.93 6.23 4.13
CA GLN A 148 -5.24 7.47 3.40
C GLN A 148 -4.01 8.31 3.03
N HIS A 149 -2.84 7.68 2.89
CA HIS A 149 -1.54 8.29 2.57
C HIS A 149 -1.06 9.36 3.58
N MET A 150 -1.57 9.37 4.82
CA MET A 150 -1.26 10.41 5.82
C MET A 150 0.21 10.43 6.26
N HIS A 151 0.97 9.36 6.00
CA HIS A 151 2.40 9.27 6.29
C HIS A 151 3.27 10.29 5.53
N VAL A 152 2.77 10.87 4.42
CA VAL A 152 3.52 11.89 3.65
C VAL A 152 3.30 13.32 4.15
N LEU A 153 2.34 13.55 5.04
CA LEU A 153 2.01 14.88 5.55
C LEU A 153 3.16 15.50 6.35
N PRO A 154 3.31 16.83 6.32
CA PRO A 154 4.26 17.54 7.18
C PRO A 154 4.12 17.12 8.64
N ARG A 155 5.22 17.12 9.40
CA ARG A 155 5.35 16.61 10.78
C ARG A 155 5.16 15.10 10.92
N VAL A 156 4.13 14.46 10.32
CA VAL A 156 4.00 13.00 10.29
C VAL A 156 5.19 12.39 9.54
N ARG A 157 5.47 12.88 8.34
CA ARG A 157 6.63 12.48 7.54
C ARG A 157 7.94 12.60 8.29
N ALA A 158 8.14 13.75 8.95
CA ALA A 158 9.40 13.99 9.68
C ALA A 158 9.58 13.01 10.84
N ALA A 159 8.53 12.76 11.62
CA ALA A 159 8.53 11.83 12.73
C ALA A 159 8.74 10.38 12.25
N LEU A 160 8.03 9.95 11.20
CA LEU A 160 8.14 8.62 10.63
C LEU A 160 9.56 8.34 10.11
N LEU A 161 10.10 9.22 9.27
CA LEU A 161 11.44 9.05 8.71
C LEU A 161 12.51 8.99 9.81
N GLN A 162 12.34 9.75 10.87
CA GLN A 162 13.27 9.74 12.03
C GLN A 162 13.14 8.43 12.82
N ALA A 163 11.93 7.95 13.09
CA ALA A 163 11.70 6.69 13.80
C ALA A 163 12.32 5.52 13.04
N LEU A 164 12.03 5.38 11.74
CA LEU A 164 12.55 4.29 10.92
C LEU A 164 14.08 4.31 10.78
N GLN A 165 14.68 5.50 10.57
CA GLN A 165 16.13 5.64 10.50
C GLN A 165 16.82 5.21 11.79
N ARG A 166 16.24 5.51 12.95
CA ARG A 166 16.80 5.13 14.26
C ARG A 166 16.63 3.64 14.54
N ARG A 167 15.42 3.10 14.28
CA ARG A 167 15.03 1.75 14.66
C ARG A 167 15.64 0.69 13.76
N TYR A 168 15.70 0.93 12.45
CA TYR A 168 16.09 -0.07 11.45
C TYR A 168 17.40 0.27 10.75
N ARG A 169 18.45 0.59 11.54
CA ARG A 169 19.80 0.84 11.02
C ARG A 169 20.33 -0.42 10.33
N GLY A 170 20.83 -0.26 9.12
CA GLY A 170 21.37 -1.37 8.31
C GLY A 170 20.35 -2.17 7.51
N ARG A 171 19.06 -2.16 7.91
CA ARG A 171 17.99 -2.87 7.21
C ARG A 171 16.67 -2.11 7.23
N PRO A 172 16.60 -0.97 6.58
CA PRO A 172 15.41 -0.15 6.58
C PRO A 172 14.27 -0.78 5.75
N PRO A 173 13.00 -0.67 6.22
CA PRO A 173 11.84 -1.04 5.42
C PRO A 173 11.72 -0.16 4.18
N LEU A 174 11.07 -0.68 3.12
CA LEU A 174 10.65 0.14 1.99
C LEU A 174 9.57 1.13 2.45
N LEU A 175 9.68 2.39 2.06
CA LEU A 175 8.63 3.38 2.25
C LEU A 175 7.80 3.54 0.99
N ARG A 176 6.48 3.46 1.11
CA ARG A 176 5.59 3.80 0.01
C ARG A 176 5.65 5.29 -0.29
N ASN A 177 6.09 5.62 -1.48
CA ASN A 177 5.90 6.93 -2.06
C ASN A 177 4.65 6.91 -2.96
N PRO A 178 3.54 7.57 -2.60
CA PRO A 178 2.30 7.53 -3.37
C PRO A 178 2.30 8.51 -4.55
N ALA A 179 3.44 9.10 -4.88
CA ALA A 179 3.59 9.94 -6.06
C ALA A 179 4.07 9.14 -7.27
N ASP A 180 3.67 9.61 -8.45
CA ASP A 180 4.21 9.16 -9.73
C ASP A 180 4.35 10.32 -10.70
N ARG A 181 4.98 10.07 -11.84
CA ARG A 181 5.12 11.05 -12.94
C ARG A 181 3.73 11.44 -13.45
N PRO A 182 3.43 12.75 -13.59
CA PRO A 182 2.12 13.19 -14.08
C PRO A 182 1.73 12.59 -15.44
N ALA A 183 2.71 12.32 -16.31
CA ALA A 183 2.47 11.67 -17.59
C ALA A 183 1.97 10.23 -17.41
N ALA A 184 2.58 9.45 -16.51
CA ALA A 184 2.16 8.09 -16.19
C ALA A 184 0.76 8.04 -15.56
N ILE A 185 0.46 8.97 -14.64
CA ILE A 185 -0.87 9.10 -14.04
C ILE A 185 -1.94 9.35 -15.12
N ARG A 186 -1.67 10.28 -16.04
CA ARG A 186 -2.60 10.59 -17.14
C ARG A 186 -2.75 9.42 -18.13
N ALA A 187 -1.66 8.73 -18.44
CA ALA A 187 -1.69 7.56 -19.34
C ALA A 187 -2.58 6.42 -18.79
N ARG A 188 -2.60 6.25 -17.47
CA ARG A 188 -3.48 5.26 -16.81
C ARG A 188 -4.95 5.68 -16.83
N GLY A 189 -5.26 6.97 -16.79
CA GLY A 189 -6.61 7.52 -16.93
C GLY A 189 -7.55 7.30 -15.75
N VAL A 190 -7.15 6.59 -14.70
CA VAL A 190 -7.99 6.24 -13.54
C VAL A 190 -7.72 7.19 -12.38
N ALA A 191 -8.78 7.76 -11.79
CA ALA A 191 -8.74 8.65 -10.63
C ALA A 191 -7.65 9.74 -10.73
N VAL A 192 -7.44 10.31 -11.91
CA VAL A 192 -6.34 11.25 -12.22
C VAL A 192 -6.29 12.44 -11.26
N PRO A 193 -7.39 13.14 -10.93
CA PRO A 193 -7.35 14.25 -9.99
C PRO A 193 -6.90 13.82 -8.59
N LYS A 194 -7.36 12.68 -8.11
CA LYS A 194 -6.98 12.11 -6.81
C LYS A 194 -5.50 11.75 -6.78
N ALA A 195 -5.02 11.05 -7.81
CA ALA A 195 -3.61 10.65 -7.92
C ALA A 195 -2.67 11.87 -7.97
N LEU A 196 -3.01 12.91 -8.74
CA LEU A 196 -2.23 14.15 -8.80
C LEU A 196 -2.25 14.89 -7.46
N SER A 197 -3.39 14.94 -6.78
CA SER A 197 -3.52 15.60 -5.48
C SER A 197 -2.66 14.91 -4.40
N VAL A 198 -2.71 13.59 -4.32
CA VAL A 198 -1.87 12.82 -3.39
C VAL A 198 -0.39 12.94 -3.77
N GLY A 199 -0.06 12.94 -5.06
CA GLY A 199 1.30 13.20 -5.54
C GLY A 199 1.82 14.57 -5.09
N ALA A 200 0.97 15.61 -5.13
CA ALA A 200 1.32 16.93 -4.64
C ALA A 200 1.60 16.95 -3.12
N LEU A 201 0.80 16.22 -2.32
CA LEU A 201 1.06 16.06 -0.87
C LEU A 201 2.39 15.35 -0.60
N ALA A 202 2.80 14.45 -1.48
CA ALA A 202 4.02 13.66 -1.35
C ALA A 202 5.28 14.37 -1.91
N VAL A 203 5.17 15.60 -2.41
CA VAL A 203 6.33 16.34 -2.93
C VAL A 203 7.46 16.39 -1.91
N GLY A 204 8.66 15.98 -2.35
CA GLY A 204 9.86 15.93 -1.52
C GLY A 204 9.94 14.75 -0.55
N PHE A 205 8.93 13.88 -0.48
CA PHE A 205 8.94 12.70 0.42
C PHE A 205 10.08 11.74 0.06
N ALA A 206 10.15 11.28 -1.19
CA ALA A 206 11.20 10.38 -1.65
C ALA A 206 12.61 10.96 -1.42
N ARG A 207 12.82 12.25 -1.74
CA ARG A 207 14.11 12.92 -1.48
C ARG A 207 14.45 12.95 0.01
N ALA A 208 13.47 13.19 0.87
CA ALA A 208 13.68 13.21 2.32
C ALA A 208 14.00 11.82 2.89
N ALA A 209 13.37 10.76 2.34
CA ALA A 209 13.65 9.36 2.68
C ALA A 209 15.06 8.96 2.23
N HIS A 210 15.43 9.20 0.97
CA HIS A 210 16.77 8.87 0.44
C HIS A 210 17.89 9.53 1.22
N ARG A 211 17.75 10.81 1.63
CA ARG A 211 18.75 11.48 2.49
C ARG A 211 18.96 10.80 3.84
N ARG A 212 18.05 9.92 4.26
CA ARG A 212 18.14 9.11 5.48
C ARG A 212 18.48 7.65 5.23
N GLY A 213 18.82 7.28 3.99
CA GLY A 213 19.11 5.91 3.61
C GLY A 213 17.88 4.99 3.55
N LEU A 214 16.67 5.57 3.49
CA LEU A 214 15.43 4.82 3.44
C LEU A 214 15.01 4.59 1.98
N PRO A 215 14.79 3.32 1.55
CA PRO A 215 14.37 3.01 0.20
C PRO A 215 12.90 3.38 -0.04
N VAL A 216 12.56 3.77 -1.28
CA VAL A 216 11.18 4.04 -1.71
C VAL A 216 10.91 3.35 -3.04
N ASN A 217 9.63 3.14 -3.40
CA ASN A 217 9.24 2.73 -4.74
C ASN A 217 9.48 3.86 -5.76
N ASP A 218 9.71 3.50 -7.01
CA ASP A 218 10.02 4.45 -8.09
C ASP A 218 8.77 4.98 -8.81
N SER A 219 7.67 4.22 -8.77
CA SER A 219 6.37 4.60 -9.33
C SER A 219 5.23 3.98 -8.53
N PHE A 220 4.04 4.56 -8.66
CA PHE A 220 2.88 4.18 -7.86
C PHE A 220 1.58 4.23 -8.66
N ALA A 221 0.73 3.22 -8.48
CA ALA A 221 -0.61 3.14 -9.07
C ALA A 221 -1.61 2.49 -8.10
N GLY A 222 -2.85 2.29 -8.58
CA GLY A 222 -3.93 1.68 -7.79
C GLY A 222 -4.85 2.71 -7.14
N PHE A 223 -4.77 3.99 -7.56
CA PHE A 223 -5.85 4.92 -7.25
C PHE A 223 -7.12 4.49 -7.97
N SER A 224 -8.26 4.62 -7.30
CA SER A 224 -9.59 4.28 -7.80
C SER A 224 -10.58 5.34 -7.36
N ASP A 225 -11.59 5.60 -8.18
CA ASP A 225 -12.77 6.38 -7.80
C ASP A 225 -13.79 5.50 -7.05
N PHE A 226 -13.49 4.19 -6.91
CA PHE A 226 -14.33 3.18 -6.26
C PHE A 226 -15.72 3.02 -6.89
N ASP A 227 -15.82 3.31 -8.19
CA ASP A 227 -17.03 3.14 -8.97
C ASP A 227 -17.36 1.65 -9.08
N VAL A 228 -18.56 1.26 -8.62
CA VAL A 228 -19.03 -0.12 -8.65
C VAL A 228 -19.59 -0.53 -10.02
N GLU A 229 -19.85 0.41 -10.91
CA GLU A 229 -20.28 0.13 -12.28
C GLU A 229 -19.10 -0.17 -13.21
N ALA A 230 -17.92 0.30 -12.87
CA ALA A 230 -16.70 0.05 -13.66
C ALA A 230 -16.02 -1.27 -13.26
N PRO A 231 -15.69 -2.18 -14.22
CA PRO A 231 -14.97 -3.40 -13.91
C PRO A 231 -13.59 -3.14 -13.31
N TYR A 232 -13.30 -3.67 -12.13
CA TYR A 232 -11.98 -3.50 -11.51
C TYR A 232 -10.83 -4.08 -12.35
N ALA A 233 -11.08 -5.12 -13.13
CA ALA A 233 -10.09 -5.68 -14.04
C ALA A 233 -9.52 -4.67 -15.04
N ASP A 234 -10.29 -3.65 -15.43
CA ASP A 234 -9.85 -2.58 -16.33
C ASP A 234 -8.92 -1.59 -15.59
N GLU A 235 -9.28 -1.22 -14.36
CA GLU A 235 -8.40 -0.42 -13.50
C GLU A 235 -7.09 -1.14 -13.20
N LEU A 236 -7.16 -2.43 -12.89
CA LEU A 236 -5.98 -3.26 -12.65
C LEU A 236 -5.07 -3.30 -13.89
N ARG A 237 -5.64 -3.48 -15.10
CA ARG A 237 -4.87 -3.43 -16.34
C ARG A 237 -4.23 -2.07 -16.58
N SER A 238 -4.94 -0.98 -16.29
CA SER A 238 -4.40 0.37 -16.42
C SER A 238 -3.26 0.63 -15.45
N ALA A 239 -3.33 0.06 -14.24
CA ALA A 239 -2.28 0.19 -13.24
C ALA A 239 -0.93 -0.39 -13.70
N TRP A 240 -0.92 -1.29 -14.68
CA TRP A 240 0.29 -1.85 -15.29
C TRP A 240 0.97 -0.93 -16.32
N LEU A 241 0.33 0.17 -16.72
CA LEU A 241 0.89 1.09 -17.71
C LEU A 241 1.99 1.97 -17.10
N GLU A 242 3.04 2.23 -17.88
CA GLU A 242 4.14 3.13 -17.51
C GLU A 242 4.81 2.76 -16.16
N PRO A 243 5.17 1.48 -15.91
CA PRO A 243 5.78 1.09 -14.65
C PRO A 243 7.21 1.64 -14.53
N GLY A 244 7.61 2.01 -13.31
CA GLY A 244 9.02 2.18 -12.95
C GLY A 244 9.66 0.83 -12.60
N ARG A 245 10.92 0.84 -12.18
CA ARG A 245 11.65 -0.39 -11.80
C ARG A 245 11.02 -1.08 -10.58
N ARG A 246 10.64 -0.31 -9.56
CA ARG A 246 9.91 -0.74 -8.37
C ARG A 246 8.52 -0.13 -8.42
N HIS A 247 7.67 -0.71 -9.25
CA HIS A 247 6.31 -0.25 -9.42
C HIS A 247 5.40 -0.87 -8.35
N LEU A 248 4.86 -0.04 -7.47
CA LEU A 248 3.94 -0.45 -6.42
C LEU A 248 2.50 -0.12 -6.86
N VAL A 249 1.65 -1.13 -6.84
CA VAL A 249 0.21 -1.01 -7.09
C VAL A 249 -0.54 -1.32 -5.81
N MET A 250 -1.33 -0.38 -5.34
CA MET A 250 -2.20 -0.50 -4.18
C MET A 250 -3.53 -1.10 -4.59
N CYS A 251 -4.10 -1.96 -3.73
CA CYS A 251 -5.46 -2.47 -3.86
C CYS A 251 -6.12 -2.61 -2.49
N HIS A 252 -7.46 -2.70 -2.46
CA HIS A 252 -8.26 -2.78 -1.24
C HIS A 252 -9.25 -3.95 -1.27
N PRO A 253 -8.80 -5.20 -1.50
CA PRO A 253 -9.71 -6.34 -1.53
C PRO A 253 -10.32 -6.60 -0.16
N GLY A 254 -11.57 -7.06 -0.13
CA GLY A 254 -12.25 -7.37 1.12
C GLY A 254 -13.56 -8.11 0.90
N HIS A 255 -13.96 -8.90 1.89
CA HIS A 255 -15.33 -9.39 1.99
C HIS A 255 -16.14 -8.34 2.77
N PRO A 256 -17.21 -7.78 2.16
CA PRO A 256 -18.10 -6.84 2.85
C PRO A 256 -18.69 -7.44 4.12
N ASP A 257 -18.66 -6.67 5.20
CA ASP A 257 -19.33 -7.00 6.46
C ASP A 257 -19.98 -5.75 7.07
N ALA A 258 -20.84 -5.95 8.08
CA ALA A 258 -21.57 -4.87 8.73
C ALA A 258 -20.65 -3.90 9.50
N GLU A 259 -19.48 -4.34 9.92
CA GLU A 259 -18.49 -3.49 10.57
C GLU A 259 -17.83 -2.56 9.56
N LEU A 260 -17.40 -3.09 8.42
CA LEU A 260 -16.82 -2.32 7.32
C LEU A 260 -17.76 -1.19 6.88
N ALA A 261 -19.05 -1.46 6.73
CA ALA A 261 -20.03 -0.46 6.33
C ALA A 261 -20.16 0.72 7.32
N ARG A 262 -19.74 0.54 8.58
CA ARG A 262 -19.69 1.64 9.59
C ARG A 262 -18.36 2.39 9.58
N LEU A 263 -17.28 1.75 9.15
CA LEU A 263 -15.93 2.29 9.25
C LEU A 263 -15.47 2.99 7.96
N ASP A 264 -15.92 2.52 6.79
CA ASP A 264 -15.41 2.95 5.49
C ASP A 264 -16.55 3.00 4.45
N PRO A 265 -16.65 4.06 3.65
CA PRO A 265 -17.64 4.13 2.58
C PRO A 265 -17.35 3.14 1.43
N VAL A 266 -16.11 2.65 1.30
CA VAL A 266 -15.72 1.70 0.26
C VAL A 266 -16.04 0.28 0.72
N VAL A 267 -17.21 -0.22 0.34
CA VAL A 267 -17.71 -1.54 0.77
C VAL A 267 -17.78 -2.51 -0.41
N ALA A 268 -18.71 -2.28 -1.35
CA ALA A 268 -18.96 -3.20 -2.46
C ALA A 268 -17.74 -3.34 -3.39
N ARG A 269 -17.01 -2.25 -3.63
CA ARG A 269 -15.81 -2.25 -4.49
C ARG A 269 -14.73 -3.20 -3.99
N ARG A 270 -14.57 -3.36 -2.68
CA ARG A 270 -13.59 -4.29 -2.09
C ARG A 270 -13.84 -5.74 -2.50
N ARG A 271 -15.12 -6.13 -2.64
CA ARG A 271 -15.47 -7.46 -3.15
C ARG A 271 -15.11 -7.61 -4.62
N MET A 272 -15.33 -6.60 -5.43
CA MET A 272 -14.97 -6.62 -6.86
C MET A 272 -13.46 -6.74 -7.05
N GLU A 273 -12.69 -6.04 -6.23
CA GLU A 273 -11.22 -6.16 -6.22
C GLU A 273 -10.79 -7.58 -5.86
N TYR A 274 -11.33 -8.15 -4.78
CA TYR A 274 -11.05 -9.53 -4.39
C TYR A 274 -11.36 -10.52 -5.53
N ASP A 275 -12.56 -10.44 -6.12
CA ASP A 275 -13.00 -11.34 -7.16
C ASP A 275 -12.12 -11.24 -8.43
N ALA A 276 -11.75 -10.03 -8.84
CA ALA A 276 -10.88 -9.83 -9.99
C ALA A 276 -9.46 -10.36 -9.74
N LEU A 277 -8.87 -10.06 -8.58
CA LEU A 277 -7.54 -10.55 -8.21
C LEU A 277 -7.50 -12.08 -8.10
N MET A 278 -8.57 -12.70 -7.60
CA MET A 278 -8.64 -14.15 -7.48
C MET A 278 -8.77 -14.84 -8.83
N ARG A 279 -9.49 -14.23 -9.78
CA ARG A 279 -9.84 -14.84 -11.08
C ARG A 279 -8.85 -14.53 -12.21
N ASP A 280 -8.02 -13.47 -12.11
CA ASP A 280 -7.08 -13.10 -13.19
C ASP A 280 -6.02 -14.20 -13.39
N PRO A 281 -6.04 -14.94 -14.53
CA PRO A 281 -5.11 -16.04 -14.76
C PRO A 281 -3.66 -15.58 -14.94
N ASP A 282 -3.44 -14.34 -15.38
CA ASP A 282 -2.14 -13.80 -15.70
C ASP A 282 -1.44 -13.13 -14.50
N LEU A 283 -2.22 -12.81 -13.47
CA LEU A 283 -1.72 -12.08 -12.30
C LEU A 283 -0.47 -12.70 -11.65
N PRO A 284 -0.41 -14.04 -11.43
CA PRO A 284 0.74 -14.66 -10.77
C PRO A 284 2.06 -14.49 -11.53
N ALA A 285 2.00 -14.35 -12.87
CA ALA A 285 3.18 -14.15 -13.71
C ALA A 285 3.64 -12.69 -13.77
N ARG A 286 2.80 -11.75 -13.36
CA ARG A 286 3.04 -10.30 -13.45
C ARG A 286 3.52 -9.68 -12.15
N ILE A 287 3.18 -10.28 -11.01
CA ILE A 287 3.52 -9.73 -9.70
C ILE A 287 4.83 -10.30 -9.18
N TRP A 288 5.61 -9.43 -8.56
CA TRP A 288 6.75 -9.83 -7.76
C TRP A 288 6.29 -10.56 -6.50
N ARG A 289 7.00 -11.61 -6.13
CA ARG A 289 6.78 -12.33 -4.87
C ARG A 289 8.09 -12.49 -4.12
N PRO A 290 8.11 -12.15 -2.83
CA PRO A 290 9.28 -12.42 -2.02
C PRO A 290 9.54 -13.93 -1.96
N SER A 291 10.77 -14.35 -2.21
CA SER A 291 11.23 -15.70 -1.90
C SER A 291 12.12 -15.61 -0.67
N ARG A 292 11.75 -16.31 0.40
CA ARG A 292 12.56 -16.40 1.61
C ARG A 292 12.89 -17.86 1.84
N SER A 293 14.16 -18.19 2.17
CA SER A 293 14.48 -19.43 2.84
C SER A 293 13.94 -19.38 4.28
N ALA A 294 13.65 -20.52 4.90
CA ALA A 294 13.12 -20.59 6.27
C ALA A 294 13.96 -19.78 7.28
N ASP A 295 15.27 -19.68 7.04
CA ASP A 295 16.25 -18.96 7.86
C ASP A 295 16.77 -17.68 7.18
N GLY A 296 16.20 -17.31 6.01
CA GLY A 296 16.69 -16.21 5.19
C GLY A 296 16.27 -14.83 5.68
N PRO A 297 17.04 -13.83 5.30
CA PRO A 297 16.73 -12.45 5.59
C PRO A 297 15.39 -12.03 4.97
N ALA A 298 14.74 -11.02 5.56
CA ALA A 298 13.60 -10.34 4.97
C ALA A 298 13.93 -9.89 3.55
N VAL A 299 12.88 -9.63 2.77
CA VAL A 299 12.98 -9.14 1.40
C VAL A 299 13.99 -8.00 1.31
N HIS A 300 15.02 -8.19 0.53
CA HIS A 300 15.86 -7.09 0.11
C HIS A 300 15.17 -6.40 -1.06
N TRP A 301 14.53 -5.26 -0.82
CA TRP A 301 14.02 -4.40 -1.89
C TRP A 301 15.11 -3.96 -2.87
N GLN A 302 16.38 -4.19 -2.49
CA GLN A 302 17.55 -4.00 -3.32
C GLN A 302 17.67 -5.08 -4.40
N ASP A 303 17.13 -6.28 -4.16
CA ASP A 303 17.14 -7.40 -5.12
C ASP A 303 16.21 -7.15 -6.33
N LEU A 304 15.38 -6.10 -6.27
CA LEU A 304 14.61 -5.61 -7.41
C LEU A 304 15.44 -4.69 -8.34
N ARG A 305 16.75 -4.56 -8.12
CA ARG A 305 17.63 -3.71 -8.93
C ARG A 305 18.22 -4.40 -10.15
N ASP A 306 18.22 -5.72 -10.19
CA ASP A 306 18.91 -6.50 -11.25
C ASP A 306 17.97 -7.05 -12.32
#